data_605c216a2c5da3de0543c92ccfc852df
#
_entry.id   605c216a2c5da3de0543c92ccfc852df
#
_cell.length_a   1.000
_cell.length_b   1.000
_cell.length_c   1.000
_cell.angle_alpha   90.00
_cell.angle_beta   90.00
_cell.angle_gamma   90.00
#
_symmetry.space_group_name_H-M   'P 1'
#
loop_
_entity.id
_entity.type
_entity.pdbx_description
1 polymer ?
#
loop_
_entity_poly.entity_id
_entity_poly.type
_entity_poly.pdbx_seq_one_letter_code
_entity_poly.pdbx_strand_id
1 'polypeptide(L)'
;MQWELITDIILIISIITFVIFLCLGVYQWITRGSIKQVDKQLRWLPLPAILVAITYFIFDYLIILNTRPNGSGEPSFPSTHVMIVTTIFFVVTIILPKYIKNKTVRIILEVIMVILISLTCIGRVYANMHWIVDVIGGLAFGFVFSEIYYLTFKKKKKYGKHIQ
;
A
#
# COMPACT_ATOMS: atom_id res chain seq x y z
N MET A 1 -5.13 23.90 1.72
CA MET A 1 -5.07 23.94 0.25
C MET A 1 -3.73 23.40 -0.32
N GLN A 2 -2.56 23.98 -0.03
CA GLN A 2 -1.29 23.48 -0.62
C GLN A 2 -0.92 22.07 -0.18
N TRP A 3 -1.01 21.76 1.11
CA TRP A 3 -0.70 20.41 1.63
C TRP A 3 -1.68 19.34 1.16
N GLU A 4 -2.94 19.68 1.04
CA GLU A 4 -3.95 18.79 0.49
C GLU A 4 -3.61 18.40 -0.96
N LEU A 5 -3.35 19.38 -1.82
CA LEU A 5 -2.93 19.14 -3.21
C LEU A 5 -1.68 18.26 -3.31
N ILE A 6 -0.66 18.51 -2.46
CA ILE A 6 0.57 17.70 -2.45
C ILE A 6 0.24 16.24 -2.11
N THR A 7 -0.56 16.00 -1.08
CA THR A 7 -0.91 14.63 -0.68
C THR A 7 -1.78 13.92 -1.71
N ASP A 8 -2.66 14.64 -2.40
CA ASP A 8 -3.49 14.09 -3.48
C ASP A 8 -2.64 13.71 -4.71
N ILE A 9 -1.65 14.53 -5.05
CA ILE A 9 -0.66 14.20 -6.11
C ILE A 9 0.12 12.93 -5.74
N ILE A 10 0.57 12.80 -4.49
CA ILE A 10 1.29 11.60 -4.04
C ILE A 10 0.39 10.36 -4.09
N LEU A 11 -0.87 10.50 -3.71
CA LEU A 11 -1.86 9.43 -3.83
C LEU A 11 -2.03 8.99 -5.29
N ILE A 12 -2.20 9.93 -6.21
CA ILE A 12 -2.32 9.66 -7.65
C ILE A 12 -1.07 8.94 -8.17
N ILE A 13 0.13 9.40 -7.82
CA ILE A 13 1.39 8.74 -8.20
C ILE A 13 1.41 7.29 -7.69
N SER A 14 1.01 7.06 -6.45
CA SER A 14 0.97 5.71 -5.87
C SER A 14 -0.02 4.80 -6.61
N ILE A 15 -1.22 5.31 -6.92
CA ILE A 15 -2.25 4.57 -7.67
C ILE A 15 -1.76 4.26 -9.09
N ILE A 16 -1.16 5.21 -9.80
CA ILE A 16 -0.59 4.98 -11.13
C ILE A 16 0.48 3.88 -11.07
N THR A 17 1.36 3.92 -10.07
CA THR A 17 2.39 2.90 -9.87
C THR A 17 1.77 1.53 -9.67
N PHE A 18 0.71 1.43 -8.87
CA PHE A 18 -0.03 0.18 -8.64
C PHE A 18 -0.67 -0.36 -9.92
N VAL A 19 -1.33 0.52 -10.69
CA VAL A 19 -1.97 0.17 -11.97
C VAL A 19 -0.94 -0.34 -12.98
N ILE A 20 0.26 0.25 -13.05
CA ILE A 20 1.35 -0.26 -13.93
C ILE A 20 1.66 -1.73 -13.61
N PHE A 21 1.80 -2.09 -12.32
CA PHE A 21 2.05 -3.48 -11.95
C PHE A 21 0.85 -4.41 -12.19
N LEU A 22 -0.38 -3.92 -12.04
CA LEU A 22 -1.58 -4.67 -12.43
C LEU A 22 -1.59 -4.94 -13.94
N CYS A 23 -1.33 -3.92 -14.77
CA CYS A 23 -1.23 -4.06 -16.22
C CYS A 23 -0.14 -5.05 -16.62
N LEU A 24 1.01 -5.03 -15.94
CA LEU A 24 2.06 -6.01 -16.15
C LEU A 24 1.59 -7.44 -15.81
N GLY A 25 0.81 -7.60 -14.76
CA GLY A 25 0.20 -8.90 -14.39
C GLY A 25 -0.77 -9.40 -15.45
N VAL A 26 -1.64 -8.53 -15.96
CA VAL A 26 -2.58 -8.84 -17.06
C VAL A 26 -1.83 -9.18 -18.34
N TYR A 27 -0.81 -8.40 -18.69
CA TYR A 27 0.05 -8.68 -19.86
C TYR A 27 0.70 -10.07 -19.75
N GLN A 28 1.25 -10.43 -18.58
CA GLN A 28 1.81 -11.76 -18.38
C GLN A 28 0.75 -12.86 -18.48
N TRP A 29 -0.47 -12.61 -18.00
CA TRP A 29 -1.56 -13.57 -18.10
C TRP A 29 -1.92 -13.84 -19.56
N ILE A 30 -2.12 -12.79 -20.36
CA ILE A 30 -2.46 -12.91 -21.78
C ILE A 30 -1.33 -13.63 -22.54
N THR A 31 -0.09 -13.21 -22.37
CA THR A 31 1.05 -13.75 -23.13
C THR A 31 1.42 -15.18 -22.75
N ARG A 32 1.21 -15.59 -21.50
CA ARG A 32 1.54 -16.94 -21.01
C ARG A 32 0.35 -17.90 -21.03
N GLY A 33 -0.85 -17.42 -21.36
CA GLY A 33 -2.07 -18.23 -21.52
C GLY A 33 -2.66 -18.79 -20.22
N SER A 34 -2.02 -18.59 -19.06
CA SER A 34 -2.52 -19.11 -17.78
C SER A 34 -2.14 -18.20 -16.62
N ILE A 35 -3.11 -17.94 -15.73
CA ILE A 35 -2.89 -17.19 -14.49
C ILE A 35 -1.87 -17.86 -13.56
N LYS A 36 -1.73 -19.20 -13.63
CA LYS A 36 -0.75 -19.95 -12.84
C LYS A 36 0.68 -19.64 -13.24
N GLN A 37 0.90 -19.20 -14.48
CA GLN A 37 2.21 -18.82 -15.02
C GLN A 37 2.56 -17.35 -14.77
N VAL A 38 1.59 -16.53 -14.35
CA VAL A 38 1.84 -15.16 -13.91
C VAL A 38 2.74 -15.19 -12.65
N ASP A 39 3.65 -14.24 -12.58
CA ASP A 39 4.52 -14.08 -11.42
C ASP A 39 3.71 -14.00 -10.13
N LYS A 40 4.10 -14.75 -9.10
CA LYS A 40 3.32 -14.85 -7.86
C LYS A 40 3.04 -13.49 -7.23
N GLN A 41 4.02 -12.58 -7.26
CA GLN A 41 3.85 -11.22 -6.76
C GLN A 41 2.71 -10.48 -7.50
N LEU A 42 2.71 -10.51 -8.82
CA LEU A 42 1.67 -9.84 -9.61
C LEU A 42 0.30 -10.50 -9.47
N ARG A 43 0.26 -11.83 -9.35
CA ARG A 43 -0.99 -12.57 -9.20
C ARG A 43 -1.75 -12.24 -7.91
N TRP A 44 -1.02 -11.98 -6.81
CA TRP A 44 -1.61 -11.64 -5.52
C TRP A 44 -1.76 -10.13 -5.29
N LEU A 45 -1.39 -9.33 -6.28
CA LEU A 45 -1.45 -7.86 -6.18
C LEU A 45 -2.87 -7.30 -5.89
N PRO A 46 -3.99 -7.89 -6.33
CA PRO A 46 -5.32 -7.41 -5.92
C PRO A 46 -5.61 -7.51 -4.42
N LEU A 47 -4.96 -8.43 -3.69
CA LEU A 47 -5.24 -8.67 -2.28
C LEU A 47 -5.07 -7.42 -1.40
N PRO A 48 -3.95 -6.67 -1.42
CA PRO A 48 -3.83 -5.47 -0.59
C PRO A 48 -4.87 -4.39 -0.95
N ALA A 49 -5.27 -4.26 -2.21
CA ALA A 49 -6.33 -3.33 -2.60
C ALA A 49 -7.70 -3.74 -2.01
N ILE A 50 -8.01 -5.03 -1.99
CA ILE A 50 -9.23 -5.57 -1.37
C ILE A 50 -9.23 -5.28 0.14
N LEU A 51 -8.10 -5.50 0.83
CA LEU A 51 -7.98 -5.21 2.26
C LEU A 51 -8.17 -3.73 2.58
N VAL A 52 -7.58 -2.85 1.77
CA VAL A 52 -7.79 -1.39 1.87
C VAL A 52 -9.27 -1.05 1.69
N ALA A 53 -9.92 -1.58 0.65
CA ALA A 53 -11.34 -1.29 0.38
C ALA A 53 -12.26 -1.77 1.50
N ILE A 54 -12.01 -2.97 2.05
CA ILE A 54 -12.77 -3.50 3.20
C ILE A 54 -12.59 -2.60 4.42
N THR A 55 -11.36 -2.21 4.73
CA THR A 55 -11.07 -1.34 5.88
C THR A 55 -11.72 0.03 5.72
N TYR A 56 -11.63 0.63 4.54
CA TYR A 56 -12.32 1.88 4.21
C TYR A 56 -13.83 1.75 4.46
N PHE A 57 -14.47 0.70 3.92
CA PHE A 57 -15.90 0.48 4.10
C PHE A 57 -16.29 0.35 5.60
N ILE A 58 -15.49 -0.41 6.37
CA ILE A 58 -15.77 -0.62 7.79
C ILE A 58 -15.70 0.70 8.56
N PHE A 59 -14.66 1.49 8.40
CA PHE A 59 -14.44 2.69 9.22
C PHE A 59 -15.15 3.95 8.70
N ASP A 60 -15.49 4.00 7.43
CA ASP A 60 -16.23 5.14 6.86
C ASP A 60 -17.75 4.99 7.03
N TYR A 61 -18.26 3.74 7.07
CA TYR A 61 -19.71 3.50 7.08
C TYR A 61 -20.22 2.74 8.30
N LEU A 62 -19.42 1.87 8.93
CA LEU A 62 -19.90 1.02 10.03
C LEU A 62 -19.39 1.46 11.40
N ILE A 63 -18.14 1.94 11.50
CA ILE A 63 -17.49 2.26 12.76
C ILE A 63 -16.85 3.65 12.67
N ILE A 64 -17.64 4.69 12.96
CA ILE A 64 -17.12 6.07 12.99
C ILE A 64 -16.48 6.32 14.35
N LEU A 65 -15.13 6.30 14.40
CA LEU A 65 -14.37 6.54 15.64
C LEU A 65 -14.17 8.04 15.91
N ASN A 66 -13.76 8.80 14.89
CA ASN A 66 -13.48 10.22 14.97
C ASN A 66 -14.00 10.94 13.73
N THR A 67 -14.29 12.23 13.88
CA THR A 67 -14.57 13.14 12.78
C THR A 67 -13.35 14.01 12.48
N ARG A 68 -13.26 14.53 11.27
CA ARG A 68 -12.14 15.34 10.79
C ARG A 68 -11.99 16.64 11.60
N PRO A 69 -10.74 17.08 11.87
CA PRO A 69 -10.49 18.30 12.63
C PRO A 69 -10.94 19.59 11.91
N ASN A 70 -11.15 19.55 10.59
CA ASN A 70 -11.64 20.69 9.80
C ASN A 70 -13.13 21.04 10.01
N GLY A 71 -13.83 20.28 10.85
CA GLY A 71 -15.25 20.53 11.16
C GLY A 71 -16.24 20.06 10.10
N SER A 72 -15.82 19.29 9.08
CA SER A 72 -16.70 18.76 8.02
C SER A 72 -17.70 17.72 8.54
N GLY A 73 -17.46 17.11 9.72
CA GLY A 73 -18.26 16.01 10.25
C GLY A 73 -18.02 14.66 9.57
N GLU A 74 -17.14 14.61 8.57
CA GLU A 74 -16.80 13.37 7.87
C GLU A 74 -15.94 12.44 8.74
N PRO A 75 -16.04 11.10 8.56
CA PRO A 75 -15.17 10.14 9.21
C PRO A 75 -13.68 10.46 8.98
N SER A 76 -12.87 10.23 10.00
CA SER A 76 -11.46 10.60 9.98
C SER A 76 -10.53 9.39 10.10
N PHE A 77 -10.89 8.38 10.88
CA PHE A 77 -10.03 7.23 11.15
C PHE A 77 -10.40 6.01 10.30
N PRO A 78 -9.40 5.29 9.79
CA PRO A 78 -8.00 5.65 9.62
C PRO A 78 -7.80 6.61 8.43
N SER A 79 -6.67 7.31 8.38
CA SER A 79 -6.37 8.15 7.21
C SER A 79 -6.22 7.32 5.95
N THR A 80 -7.21 7.39 5.06
CA THR A 80 -7.28 6.60 3.82
C THR A 80 -6.11 6.90 2.88
N HIS A 81 -5.71 8.17 2.73
CA HIS A 81 -4.55 8.55 1.94
C HIS A 81 -3.27 7.88 2.45
N VAL A 82 -3.01 7.97 3.75
CA VAL A 82 -1.82 7.36 4.36
C VAL A 82 -1.88 5.85 4.22
N MET A 83 -3.03 5.22 4.44
CA MET A 83 -3.21 3.78 4.32
C MET A 83 -2.93 3.29 2.89
N ILE A 84 -3.49 3.94 1.87
CA ILE A 84 -3.29 3.57 0.46
C ILE A 84 -1.84 3.76 0.05
N VAL A 85 -1.27 4.95 0.27
CA VAL A 85 0.11 5.29 -0.12
C VAL A 85 1.10 4.33 0.53
N THR A 86 0.94 4.07 1.84
CA THR A 86 1.79 3.15 2.58
C THR A 86 1.67 1.72 2.06
N THR A 87 0.45 1.21 1.87
CA THR A 87 0.21 -0.13 1.33
C THR A 87 0.88 -0.30 -0.03
N ILE A 88 0.64 0.62 -0.95
CA ILE A 88 1.16 0.52 -2.32
C ILE A 88 2.68 0.58 -2.33
N PHE A 89 3.29 1.55 -1.66
CA PHE A 89 4.74 1.70 -1.71
C PHE A 89 5.46 0.54 -1.03
N PHE A 90 4.97 0.00 0.08
CA PHE A 90 5.56 -1.22 0.66
C PHE A 90 5.35 -2.44 -0.23
N VAL A 91 4.21 -2.60 -0.87
CA VAL A 91 3.99 -3.66 -1.87
C VAL A 91 4.98 -3.53 -3.03
N VAL A 92 5.22 -2.31 -3.52
CA VAL A 92 6.20 -2.04 -4.58
C VAL A 92 7.62 -2.41 -4.13
N THR A 93 8.06 -2.07 -2.92
CA THR A 93 9.40 -2.48 -2.41
C THR A 93 9.57 -4.00 -2.40
N ILE A 94 8.50 -4.75 -2.12
CA ILE A 94 8.52 -6.21 -2.15
C ILE A 94 8.63 -6.76 -3.59
N ILE A 95 8.09 -6.06 -4.57
CA ILE A 95 8.09 -6.46 -5.98
C ILE A 95 9.39 -6.06 -6.69
N LEU A 96 9.95 -4.89 -6.37
CA LEU A 96 11.10 -4.29 -7.06
C LEU A 96 12.30 -5.24 -7.26
N PRO A 97 12.74 -6.06 -6.28
CA PRO A 97 13.90 -6.93 -6.45
C PRO A 97 13.78 -7.93 -7.60
N LYS A 98 12.57 -8.23 -8.03
CA LYS A 98 12.34 -9.14 -9.16
C LYS A 98 12.60 -8.47 -10.51
N TYR A 99 12.26 -7.20 -10.64
CA TYR A 99 12.30 -6.47 -11.91
C TYR A 99 13.52 -5.57 -12.05
N ILE A 100 14.02 -5.02 -10.94
CA ILE A 100 15.20 -4.13 -10.91
C ILE A 100 16.35 -4.85 -10.23
N LYS A 101 17.35 -5.24 -11.01
CA LYS A 101 18.53 -5.98 -10.51
C LYS A 101 19.57 -5.06 -9.87
N ASN A 102 19.65 -3.81 -10.33
CA ASN A 102 20.58 -2.83 -9.77
C ASN A 102 20.16 -2.45 -8.34
N LYS A 103 21.00 -2.81 -7.36
CA LYS A 103 20.75 -2.56 -5.94
C LYS A 103 20.68 -1.06 -5.62
N THR A 104 21.55 -0.26 -6.22
CA THR A 104 21.60 1.19 -5.99
C THR A 104 20.30 1.85 -6.43
N VAL A 105 19.78 1.51 -7.62
CA VAL A 105 18.52 2.02 -8.13
C VAL A 105 17.36 1.64 -7.21
N ARG A 106 17.33 0.41 -6.71
CA ARG A 106 16.30 -0.02 -5.75
C ARG A 106 16.32 0.81 -4.48
N ILE A 107 17.49 0.99 -3.88
CA ILE A 107 17.63 1.77 -2.64
C ILE A 107 17.16 3.22 -2.87
N ILE A 108 17.53 3.83 -4.00
CA ILE A 108 17.07 5.19 -4.32
C ILE A 108 15.53 5.23 -4.40
N LEU A 109 14.91 4.28 -5.08
CA LEU A 109 13.45 4.22 -5.19
C LEU A 109 12.78 3.97 -3.83
N GLU A 110 13.33 3.08 -3.01
CA GLU A 110 12.83 2.81 -1.65
C GLU A 110 12.90 4.06 -0.77
N VAL A 111 14.02 4.81 -0.82
CA VAL A 111 14.17 6.08 -0.09
C VAL A 111 13.15 7.12 -0.56
N ILE A 112 12.95 7.25 -1.88
CA ILE A 112 11.94 8.16 -2.43
C ILE A 112 10.54 7.79 -1.91
N MET A 113 10.18 6.51 -1.91
CA MET A 113 8.87 6.05 -1.40
C MET A 113 8.69 6.33 0.09
N VAL A 114 9.73 6.15 0.91
CA VAL A 114 9.69 6.51 2.34
C VAL A 114 9.48 8.02 2.53
N ILE A 115 10.17 8.85 1.73
CA ILE A 115 9.97 10.31 1.76
C ILE A 115 8.53 10.66 1.39
N LEU A 116 7.96 10.06 0.34
CA LEU A 116 6.58 10.33 -0.08
C LEU A 116 5.55 9.90 0.97
N ILE A 117 5.75 8.74 1.63
CA ILE A 117 4.91 8.33 2.77
C ILE A 117 4.99 9.37 3.89
N SER A 118 6.20 9.82 4.25
CA SER A 118 6.40 10.81 5.31
C SER A 118 5.72 12.14 4.97
N LEU A 119 5.86 12.61 3.73
CA LEU A 119 5.19 13.82 3.25
C LEU A 119 3.66 13.68 3.29
N THR A 120 3.12 12.49 2.96
CA THR A 120 1.69 12.23 3.07
C THR A 120 1.23 12.31 4.53
N CYS A 121 1.96 11.68 5.45
CA CYS A 121 1.63 11.74 6.89
C CYS A 121 1.61 13.17 7.41
N ILE A 122 2.67 13.91 7.15
CA ILE A 122 2.81 15.31 7.58
C ILE A 122 1.72 16.16 6.92
N GLY A 123 1.54 16.02 5.62
CA GLY A 123 0.61 16.84 4.83
C GLY A 123 -0.85 16.66 5.26
N ARG A 124 -1.29 15.44 5.60
CA ARG A 124 -2.68 15.20 6.07
C ARG A 124 -2.98 15.84 7.42
N VAL A 125 -1.99 15.94 8.31
CA VAL A 125 -2.12 16.66 9.57
C VAL A 125 -2.11 18.18 9.34
N TYR A 126 -1.15 18.69 8.58
CA TYR A 126 -1.06 20.14 8.28
C TYR A 126 -2.22 20.67 7.43
N ALA A 127 -2.81 19.83 6.60
CA ALA A 127 -4.05 20.16 5.87
C ALA A 127 -5.30 20.19 6.78
N ASN A 128 -5.16 19.88 8.07
CA ASN A 128 -6.28 19.79 9.03
C ASN A 128 -7.36 18.78 8.59
N MET A 129 -6.95 17.72 7.88
CA MET A 129 -7.84 16.67 7.37
C MET A 129 -7.91 15.47 8.30
N HIS A 130 -6.83 15.22 9.06
CA HIS A 130 -6.71 14.06 9.96
C HIS A 130 -6.00 14.40 11.26
N TRP A 131 -6.41 13.72 12.32
CA TRP A 131 -5.67 13.70 13.59
C TRP A 131 -4.40 12.84 13.45
N ILE A 132 -3.43 13.07 14.32
CA ILE A 132 -2.19 12.24 14.35
C ILE A 132 -2.52 10.76 14.51
N VAL A 133 -3.52 10.42 15.33
CA VAL A 133 -3.95 9.03 15.56
C VAL A 133 -4.49 8.37 14.28
N ASP A 134 -5.16 9.12 13.40
CA ASP A 134 -5.68 8.62 12.14
C ASP A 134 -4.53 8.27 11.17
N VAL A 135 -3.49 9.11 11.18
CA VAL A 135 -2.26 8.90 10.39
C VAL A 135 -1.51 7.66 10.88
N ILE A 136 -1.36 7.50 12.20
CA ILE A 136 -0.75 6.29 12.79
C ILE A 136 -1.57 5.05 12.43
N GLY A 137 -2.89 5.12 12.49
CA GLY A 137 -3.79 4.04 12.06
C GLY A 137 -3.60 3.69 10.58
N GLY A 138 -3.53 4.70 9.70
CA GLY A 138 -3.28 4.50 8.27
C GLY A 138 -1.93 3.83 8.00
N LEU A 139 -0.85 4.24 8.69
CA LEU A 139 0.46 3.59 8.60
C LEU A 139 0.40 2.14 9.06
N ALA A 140 -0.22 1.87 10.21
CA ALA A 140 -0.31 0.53 10.78
C ALA A 140 -1.06 -0.44 9.83
N PHE A 141 -2.24 -0.04 9.33
CA PHE A 141 -2.98 -0.83 8.37
C PHE A 141 -2.20 -1.04 7.07
N GLY A 142 -1.58 0.00 6.52
CA GLY A 142 -0.79 -0.09 5.30
C GLY A 142 0.39 -1.05 5.44
N PHE A 143 1.09 -1.03 6.57
CA PHE A 143 2.16 -1.97 6.87
C PHE A 143 1.63 -3.41 7.00
N VAL A 144 0.56 -3.63 7.78
CA VAL A 144 -0.04 -4.96 7.96
C VAL A 144 -0.51 -5.55 6.63
N PHE A 145 -1.14 -4.77 5.76
CA PHE A 145 -1.62 -5.27 4.46
C PHE A 145 -0.48 -5.65 3.52
N SER A 146 0.62 -4.90 3.54
CA SER A 146 1.81 -5.26 2.77
C SER A 146 2.50 -6.52 3.31
N GLU A 147 2.51 -6.73 4.64
CA GLU A 147 3.02 -7.97 5.25
C GLU A 147 2.12 -9.18 4.92
N ILE A 148 0.80 -9.04 5.00
CA ILE A 148 -0.14 -10.09 4.57
C ILE A 148 0.13 -10.46 3.10
N TYR A 149 0.28 -9.47 2.23
CA TYR A 149 0.63 -9.70 0.84
C TYR A 149 1.96 -10.45 0.70
N TYR A 150 3.02 -10.06 1.40
CA TYR A 150 4.31 -10.74 1.38
C TYR A 150 4.20 -12.21 1.79
N LEU A 151 3.40 -12.50 2.82
CA LEU A 151 3.22 -13.85 3.34
C LEU A 151 2.52 -14.79 2.34
N THR A 152 1.74 -14.29 1.37
CA THR A 152 1.04 -15.13 0.38
C THR A 152 1.98 -15.92 -0.52
N PHE A 153 3.22 -15.45 -0.73
CA PHE A 153 4.19 -16.11 -1.59
C PHE A 153 5.52 -16.45 -0.92
N LYS A 154 5.70 -16.10 0.35
CA LYS A 154 6.87 -16.54 1.13
C LYS A 154 6.86 -18.07 1.22
N LYS A 155 7.92 -18.72 0.75
CA LYS A 155 8.08 -20.18 0.87
C LYS A 155 8.11 -20.55 2.35
N LYS A 156 7.18 -21.40 2.83
CA LYS A 156 7.32 -22.05 4.13
C LYS A 156 8.66 -22.81 4.12
N LYS A 157 9.59 -22.47 5.00
CA LYS A 157 10.76 -23.31 5.28
C LYS A 157 10.22 -24.70 5.66
N LYS A 158 10.45 -25.74 4.84
CA LYS A 158 10.28 -27.11 5.29
C LYS A 158 11.28 -27.32 6.42
N TYR A 159 10.79 -27.35 7.65
CA TYR A 159 11.57 -27.91 8.75
C TYR A 159 11.83 -29.38 8.38
N GLY A 160 13.07 -29.67 8.01
CA GLY A 160 13.50 -31.05 7.78
C GLY A 160 13.23 -31.85 9.03
N LYS A 161 12.44 -32.91 8.89
CA LYS A 161 12.40 -34.01 9.85
C LYS A 161 13.80 -34.62 9.87
N HIS A 162 14.63 -34.24 10.80
CA HIS A 162 15.68 -35.06 11.32
C HIS A 162 15.16 -35.68 12.62
N ILE A 163 14.43 -36.77 12.46
CA ILE A 163 14.24 -37.79 13.51
C ILE A 163 14.86 -39.03 12.88
N GLN A 164 16.03 -39.34 13.27
CA GLN A 164 16.59 -40.71 13.36
C GLN A 164 17.08 -40.91 14.77
#